data_1e5eef5f9faf4f0d58b8cb8d539e7258
#
_entry.id   1e5eef5f9faf4f0d58b8cb8d539e7258
#
_cell.length_a   1.000
_cell.length_b   1.000
_cell.length_c   1.000
_cell.angle_alpha   90.00
_cell.angle_beta   90.00
_cell.angle_gamma   90.00
#
_symmetry.space_group_name_H-M   'P 1'
#
loop_
_entity.id
_entity.type
_entity.pdbx_description
1 polymer ?
#
loop_
_entity_poly.entity_id
_entity_poly.type
_entity_poly.pdbx_seq_one_letter_code
_entity_poly.pdbx_strand_id
1 'polypeptide(L)'
;MPLITLTVQKPKTTEFKSGVLAAVHGALVASGVPLADRFQRVLELEPADFRFDPSYPDLATPRNADFVLIEILFSEGRSVKVKKKIVADILAALTTEPLTLVADNVMIVFKETRWENWVFGGGRFIHT
;
A
#
# COMPACT_ATOMS: atom_id res chain seq x y z
N MET A 1 2.16 8.37 -10.38
CA MET A 1 1.39 9.25 -9.48
C MET A 1 0.64 8.47 -8.45
N PRO A 2 1.32 7.86 -7.50
CA PRO A 2 0.63 7.13 -6.45
C PRO A 2 0.44 7.99 -5.20
N LEU A 3 -0.72 7.83 -4.60
CA LEU A 3 -0.98 8.28 -3.23
C LEU A 3 -1.26 7.03 -2.41
N ILE A 4 -0.42 6.78 -1.40
CA ILE A 4 -0.48 5.57 -0.60
C ILE A 4 -1.10 5.88 0.74
N THR A 5 -2.04 5.05 1.16
CA THR A 5 -2.59 5.08 2.51
C THR A 5 -2.38 3.73 3.15
N LEU A 6 -1.64 3.70 4.24
CA LEU A 6 -1.43 2.51 5.06
C LEU A 6 -2.30 2.64 6.31
N THR A 7 -3.16 1.66 6.54
CA THR A 7 -3.99 1.60 7.76
C THR A 7 -3.56 0.41 8.60
N VAL A 8 -3.30 0.66 9.88
CA VAL A 8 -2.85 -0.35 10.85
C VAL A 8 -3.54 -0.14 12.19
N GLN A 9 -3.58 -1.20 13.00
CA GLN A 9 -4.03 -1.10 14.39
C GLN A 9 -2.87 -0.67 15.29
N LYS A 10 -3.16 0.17 16.27
CA LYS A 10 -2.20 0.52 17.32
C LYS A 10 -1.91 -0.67 18.22
N PRO A 11 -0.73 -0.73 18.83
CA PRO A 11 0.44 0.12 18.58
C PRO A 11 1.31 -0.46 17.46
N LYS A 12 1.98 0.41 16.72
CA LYS A 12 2.99 0.01 15.73
C LYS A 12 4.21 0.91 15.87
N THR A 13 5.39 0.35 15.67
CA THR A 13 6.64 1.12 15.73
C THR A 13 6.78 1.98 14.47
N THR A 14 7.59 3.02 14.57
CA THR A 14 7.96 3.84 13.41
C THR A 14 8.68 3.00 12.37
N GLU A 15 9.56 2.09 12.80
CA GLU A 15 10.30 1.19 11.92
C GLU A 15 9.38 0.28 11.13
N PHE A 16 8.34 -0.26 11.77
CA PHE A 16 7.34 -1.09 11.09
C PHE A 16 6.64 -0.29 10.00
N LYS A 17 6.11 0.87 10.35
CA LYS A 17 5.38 1.73 9.41
C LYS A 17 6.26 2.17 8.25
N SER A 18 7.46 2.64 8.55
CA SER A 18 8.42 3.08 7.52
C SER A 18 8.84 1.93 6.62
N GLY A 19 9.01 0.74 7.18
CA GLY A 19 9.38 -0.45 6.42
C GLY A 19 8.29 -0.85 5.42
N VAL A 20 7.02 -0.82 5.84
CA VAL A 20 5.91 -1.11 4.94
C VAL A 20 5.84 -0.07 3.81
N LEU A 21 5.93 1.21 4.16
CA LEU A 21 5.88 2.28 3.15
C LEU A 21 7.04 2.20 2.18
N ALA A 22 8.24 1.86 2.66
CA ALA A 22 9.42 1.69 1.79
C ALA A 22 9.24 0.51 0.82
N ALA A 23 8.66 -0.60 1.30
CA ALA A 23 8.38 -1.76 0.47
C ALA A 23 7.41 -1.41 -0.67
N VAL A 24 6.36 -0.68 -0.36
CA VAL A 24 5.37 -0.24 -1.35
C VAL A 24 6.03 0.68 -2.38
N HIS A 25 6.79 1.67 -1.92
CA HIS A 25 7.46 2.61 -2.82
C HIS A 25 8.47 1.91 -3.73
N GLY A 26 9.26 0.99 -3.17
CA GLY A 26 10.22 0.22 -3.96
C GLY A 26 9.55 -0.58 -5.08
N ALA A 27 8.41 -1.21 -4.80
CA ALA A 27 7.64 -1.95 -5.80
C ALA A 27 7.09 -1.02 -6.89
N LEU A 28 6.61 0.16 -6.52
CA LEU A 28 6.11 1.13 -7.49
C LEU A 28 7.24 1.68 -8.36
N VAL A 29 8.39 1.99 -7.79
CA VAL A 29 9.58 2.43 -8.54
C VAL A 29 10.01 1.34 -9.53
N ALA A 30 10.02 0.09 -9.11
CA ALA A 30 10.35 -1.04 -9.99
C ALA A 30 9.35 -1.17 -11.16
N SER A 31 8.13 -0.69 -10.98
CA SER A 31 7.10 -0.70 -12.03
C SER A 31 7.15 0.53 -12.95
N GLY A 32 8.05 1.48 -12.69
CA GLY A 32 8.23 2.67 -13.52
C GLY A 32 7.87 4.01 -12.89
N VAL A 33 7.41 4.02 -11.64
CA VAL A 33 7.13 5.27 -10.93
C VAL A 33 8.44 5.99 -10.60
N PRO A 34 8.56 7.30 -10.85
CA PRO A 34 9.75 8.05 -10.47
C PRO A 34 10.04 7.98 -8.97
N LEU A 35 11.29 7.89 -8.60
CA LEU A 35 11.69 7.79 -7.19
C LEU A 35 11.18 8.96 -6.35
N ALA A 36 11.15 10.15 -6.89
CA ALA A 36 10.70 11.36 -6.20
C ALA A 36 9.18 11.48 -6.09
N ASP A 37 8.43 10.68 -6.85
CA ASP A 37 6.97 10.68 -6.83
C ASP A 37 6.47 9.84 -5.66
N ARG A 38 6.56 10.42 -4.46
CA ARG A 38 6.33 9.72 -3.21
C ARG A 38 5.40 10.50 -2.31
N PHE A 39 4.17 10.03 -2.20
CA PHE A 39 3.14 10.59 -1.34
C PHE A 39 2.52 9.47 -0.52
N GLN A 40 2.78 9.49 0.78
CA GLN A 40 2.43 8.39 1.68
C GLN A 40 1.89 8.93 2.99
N ARG A 41 0.87 8.25 3.51
CA ARG A 41 0.34 8.56 4.84
C ARG A 41 -0.02 7.28 5.57
N VAL A 42 -0.02 7.36 6.90
CA VAL A 42 -0.38 6.25 7.78
C VAL A 42 -1.57 6.65 8.62
N LEU A 43 -2.57 5.77 8.67
CA LEU A 43 -3.67 5.84 9.61
C LEU A 43 -3.45 4.75 10.65
N GLU A 44 -3.11 5.15 11.86
CA GLU A 44 -2.91 4.22 12.97
C GLU A 44 -4.10 4.36 13.91
N LEU A 45 -4.94 3.33 13.94
CA LEU A 45 -6.24 3.38 14.60
C LEU A 45 -6.29 2.43 15.79
N GLU A 46 -7.14 2.78 16.77
CA GLU A 46 -7.45 1.85 17.85
C GLU A 46 -8.06 0.58 17.25
N PRO A 47 -7.84 -0.60 17.87
CA PRO A 47 -8.42 -1.85 17.35
C PRO A 47 -9.94 -1.79 17.17
N ALA A 48 -10.65 -1.06 18.03
CA ALA A 48 -12.10 -0.90 17.90
C ALA A 48 -12.52 -0.10 16.67
N ASP A 49 -11.61 0.71 16.12
CA ASP A 49 -11.89 1.62 15.00
C ASP A 49 -11.39 1.07 13.67
N PHE A 50 -10.72 -0.08 13.67
CA PHE A 50 -10.26 -0.75 12.47
C PHE A 50 -10.54 -2.24 12.59
N ARG A 51 -11.68 -2.64 12.04
CA ARG A 51 -12.18 -4.01 12.18
C ARG A 51 -12.05 -4.74 10.85
N PHE A 52 -11.74 -6.02 10.92
CA PHE A 52 -11.61 -6.87 9.75
C PHE A 52 -11.96 -8.30 10.12
N ASP A 53 -12.44 -9.07 9.12
CA ASP A 53 -12.70 -10.48 9.32
C ASP A 53 -11.37 -11.26 9.34
N PRO A 54 -11.22 -12.24 10.25
CA PRO A 54 -9.94 -12.95 10.36
C PRO A 54 -9.65 -13.89 9.18
N SER A 55 -10.64 -14.36 8.44
CA SER A 55 -10.42 -15.42 7.44
C SER A 55 -11.00 -15.16 6.06
N TYR A 56 -11.92 -14.20 5.89
CA TYR A 56 -12.51 -13.96 4.58
C TYR A 56 -11.46 -13.42 3.59
N PRO A 57 -11.41 -13.90 2.33
CA PRO A 57 -12.34 -14.84 1.66
C PRO A 57 -11.93 -16.32 1.71
N ASP A 58 -11.15 -16.76 2.59
CA ASP A 58 -10.72 -18.15 2.73
C ASP A 58 -9.20 -18.23 2.89
N LEU A 59 -8.70 -17.47 3.84
CA LEU A 59 -7.27 -17.45 4.13
C LEU A 59 -6.85 -18.70 4.88
N ALA A 60 -5.65 -19.18 4.55
CA ALA A 60 -5.06 -20.33 5.25
C ALA A 60 -4.63 -19.97 6.67
N THR A 61 -4.17 -18.71 6.88
CA THR A 61 -3.74 -18.21 8.18
C THR A 61 -4.64 -17.05 8.59
N PRO A 62 -5.19 -17.07 9.82
CA PRO A 62 -6.04 -15.97 10.27
C PRO A 62 -5.29 -14.66 10.36
N ARG A 63 -5.95 -13.57 10.01
CA ARG A 63 -5.44 -12.23 10.26
C ARG A 63 -5.36 -11.97 11.75
N ASN A 64 -4.38 -11.16 12.15
CA ASN A 64 -4.20 -10.77 13.54
C ASN A 64 -3.89 -9.28 13.63
N ALA A 65 -3.38 -8.81 14.77
CA ALA A 65 -3.09 -7.40 14.99
C ALA A 65 -2.01 -6.82 14.04
N ASP A 66 -1.26 -7.67 13.36
CA ASP A 66 -0.25 -7.25 12.38
C ASP A 66 -0.84 -7.01 10.99
N PHE A 67 -2.17 -7.11 10.85
CA PHE A 67 -2.86 -6.84 9.60
C PHE A 67 -2.57 -5.43 9.11
N VAL A 68 -2.25 -5.31 7.82
CA VAL A 68 -2.04 -4.03 7.15
C VAL A 68 -2.98 -3.93 5.96
N LEU A 69 -3.62 -2.77 5.82
CA LEU A 69 -4.38 -2.41 4.63
C LEU A 69 -3.58 -1.36 3.86
N ILE A 70 -3.18 -1.71 2.65
CA ILE A 70 -2.42 -0.83 1.77
C ILE A 70 -3.33 -0.40 0.64
N GLU A 71 -3.65 0.88 0.57
CA GLU A 71 -4.44 1.46 -0.51
C GLU A 71 -3.52 2.25 -1.43
N ILE A 72 -3.55 1.92 -2.71
CA ILE A 72 -2.71 2.56 -3.73
C ILE A 72 -3.63 3.25 -4.73
N LEU A 73 -3.70 4.57 -4.63
CA LEU A 73 -4.42 5.39 -5.60
C LEU A 73 -3.43 5.88 -6.65
N PHE A 74 -3.67 5.56 -7.92
CA PHE A 74 -2.80 6.02 -8.99
C PHE A 74 -3.61 6.29 -10.28
N SER A 75 -2.91 6.80 -11.29
CA SER A 75 -3.53 7.09 -12.57
C SER A 75 -3.91 5.79 -13.29
N GLU A 76 -5.03 5.82 -14.00
CA GLU A 76 -5.51 4.69 -14.78
C GLU A 76 -4.54 4.28 -15.90
N GLY A 77 -4.69 3.06 -16.38
CA GLY A 77 -3.97 2.56 -17.55
C GLY A 77 -3.00 1.43 -17.29
N ARG A 78 -2.76 1.07 -16.04
CA ARG A 78 -1.89 -0.07 -15.73
C ARG A 78 -2.63 -1.39 -15.94
N SER A 79 -1.95 -2.33 -16.58
CA SER A 79 -2.52 -3.67 -16.84
C SER A 79 -2.60 -4.50 -15.55
N VAL A 80 -3.40 -5.56 -15.61
CA VAL A 80 -3.46 -6.55 -14.51
C VAL A 80 -2.08 -7.18 -14.28
N LYS A 81 -1.32 -7.42 -15.35
CA LYS A 81 0.04 -7.96 -15.24
C LYS A 81 0.96 -7.06 -14.43
N VAL A 82 0.92 -5.75 -14.66
CA VAL A 82 1.70 -4.78 -13.90
C VAL A 82 1.27 -4.75 -12.44
N LYS A 83 -0.04 -4.76 -12.18
CA LYS A 83 -0.57 -4.79 -10.81
C LYS A 83 -0.14 -6.05 -10.07
N LYS A 84 -0.17 -7.21 -10.73
CA LYS A 84 0.31 -8.47 -10.13
C LYS A 84 1.79 -8.41 -9.78
N LYS A 85 2.60 -7.78 -10.62
CA LYS A 85 4.04 -7.60 -10.31
C LYS A 85 4.24 -6.69 -9.11
N ILE A 86 3.49 -5.60 -9.04
CA ILE A 86 3.57 -4.69 -7.88
C ILE A 86 3.24 -5.46 -6.60
N VAL A 87 2.17 -6.23 -6.59
CA VAL A 87 1.77 -7.03 -5.43
C VAL A 87 2.86 -8.04 -5.06
N ALA A 88 3.40 -8.76 -6.05
CA ALA A 88 4.46 -9.74 -5.80
C ALA A 88 5.69 -9.09 -5.17
N ASP A 89 6.10 -7.92 -5.66
CA ASP A 89 7.26 -7.20 -5.14
C ASP A 89 7.01 -6.67 -3.73
N ILE A 90 5.81 -6.17 -3.46
CA ILE A 90 5.42 -5.74 -2.11
C ILE A 90 5.49 -6.92 -1.14
N LEU A 91 4.86 -8.04 -1.49
CA LEU A 91 4.85 -9.22 -0.61
C LEU A 91 6.24 -9.78 -0.39
N ALA A 92 7.08 -9.82 -1.42
CA ALA A 92 8.46 -10.28 -1.27
C ALA A 92 9.21 -9.45 -0.23
N ALA A 93 9.02 -8.13 -0.23
CA ALA A 93 9.68 -7.25 0.72
C ALA A 93 9.07 -7.36 2.13
N LEU A 94 7.75 -7.52 2.25
CA LEU A 94 7.08 -7.55 3.55
C LEU A 94 7.24 -8.88 4.28
N THR A 95 7.41 -9.99 3.55
CA THR A 95 7.51 -11.33 4.15
C THR A 95 8.94 -11.72 4.51
N THR A 96 9.92 -10.87 4.23
CA THR A 96 11.32 -11.08 4.58
C THR A 96 11.73 -10.16 5.74
N GLU A 97 12.89 -10.43 6.34
CA GLU A 97 13.41 -9.56 7.40
C GLU A 97 13.64 -8.13 6.90
N PRO A 98 13.49 -7.14 7.77
CA PRO A 98 13.18 -7.23 9.22
C PRO A 98 11.69 -7.36 9.56
N LEU A 99 10.79 -7.18 8.59
CA LEU A 99 9.34 -7.15 8.87
C LEU A 99 8.75 -8.52 9.09
N THR A 100 9.10 -9.49 8.25
CA THR A 100 8.64 -10.89 8.31
C THR A 100 7.14 -11.04 8.53
N LEU A 101 6.33 -10.24 7.85
CA LEU A 101 4.88 -10.35 7.92
C LEU A 101 4.42 -11.66 7.28
N VAL A 102 3.33 -12.21 7.80
CA VAL A 102 2.62 -13.30 7.13
C VAL A 102 1.83 -12.69 5.96
N ALA A 103 1.95 -13.29 4.77
CA ALA A 103 1.32 -12.75 3.57
C ALA A 103 -0.19 -12.56 3.73
N ASP A 104 -0.86 -13.45 4.48
CA ASP A 104 -2.31 -13.38 4.72
C ASP A 104 -2.72 -12.15 5.56
N ASN A 105 -1.77 -11.48 6.20
CA ASN A 105 -2.00 -10.24 6.92
C ASN A 105 -1.89 -8.99 6.05
N VAL A 106 -1.69 -9.15 4.74
CA VAL A 106 -1.48 -8.02 3.84
C VAL A 106 -2.65 -7.93 2.86
N MET A 107 -3.43 -6.87 2.97
CA MET A 107 -4.51 -6.58 2.03
C MET A 107 -4.11 -5.36 1.20
N ILE A 108 -4.23 -5.48 -0.12
CA ILE A 108 -3.88 -4.41 -1.04
C ILE A 108 -5.09 -4.10 -1.90
N VAL A 109 -5.41 -2.81 -2.01
CA VAL A 109 -6.48 -2.32 -2.87
C VAL A 109 -5.89 -1.27 -3.81
N PHE A 110 -6.09 -1.47 -5.11
CA PHE A 110 -5.75 -0.46 -6.11
C PHE A 110 -6.98 0.39 -6.38
N LYS A 111 -6.78 1.70 -6.36
CA LYS A 111 -7.78 2.69 -6.76
C LYS A 111 -7.23 3.47 -7.94
N GLU A 112 -8.05 3.74 -8.92
CA GLU A 112 -7.59 4.42 -10.12
C GLU A 112 -8.39 5.69 -10.36
N THR A 113 -7.71 6.72 -10.85
CA THR A 113 -8.35 7.94 -11.28
C THR A 113 -7.71 8.42 -12.57
N ARG A 114 -8.40 9.31 -13.29
CA ARG A 114 -7.90 9.84 -14.55
C ARG A 114 -6.70 10.74 -14.34
N TRP A 115 -5.82 10.81 -15.34
CA TRP A 115 -4.62 11.62 -15.32
C TRP A 115 -4.93 13.10 -15.07
N GLU A 116 -6.03 13.61 -15.62
CA GLU A 116 -6.45 14.99 -15.45
C GLU A 116 -6.88 15.36 -14.02
N ASN A 117 -7.05 14.36 -13.15
CA ASN A 117 -7.48 14.59 -11.77
C ASN A 117 -6.34 14.95 -10.83
N TRP A 118 -5.09 14.98 -11.32
CA TRP A 118 -3.94 15.20 -10.46
C TRP A 118 -3.46 16.64 -10.51
N VAL A 119 -3.53 17.30 -9.37
CA VAL A 119 -3.00 18.66 -9.15
C VAL A 119 -2.05 18.57 -7.97
N PHE A 120 -0.73 18.55 -8.25
CA PHE A 120 0.27 18.31 -7.22
C PHE A 120 0.59 19.53 -6.37
N GLY A 121 0.31 20.71 -6.87
CA GLY A 121 0.58 21.96 -6.15
C GLY A 121 0.49 23.16 -7.06
N GLY A 122 0.30 24.35 -6.46
CA GLY A 122 0.18 25.57 -7.21
C GLY A 122 -1.02 25.68 -8.14
N GLY A 123 -2.00 24.78 -7.99
CA GLY A 123 -3.19 24.75 -8.85
C GLY A 123 -2.93 24.30 -10.28
N ARG A 124 -1.75 23.74 -10.57
CA ARG A 124 -1.39 23.34 -11.94
C ARG A 124 -1.78 21.88 -12.21
N PHE A 125 -2.47 21.70 -13.33
CA PHE A 125 -2.77 20.37 -13.87
C PHE A 125 -1.64 19.99 -14.80
N ILE A 126 -0.85 18.98 -14.45
CA ILE A 126 0.35 18.65 -15.22
C ILE A 126 0.08 17.75 -16.42
N HIS A 127 -1.15 17.24 -16.54
CA HIS A 127 -1.53 16.29 -17.60
C HIS A 127 -2.68 16.82 -18.47
N THR A 128 -2.90 18.12 -18.50
CA THR A 128 -3.94 18.71 -19.37
C THR A 128 -3.40 19.75 -20.34
#